data_68e7257d89e3435be5305bfab6ff783b
#
_entry.id   68e7257d89e3435be5305bfab6ff783b
#
_cell.length_a   1.000
_cell.length_b   1.000
_cell.length_c   1.000
_cell.angle_alpha   90.00
_cell.angle_beta   90.00
_cell.angle_gamma   90.00
#
_symmetry.space_group_name_H-M   'P 1'
#
loop_
_entity.id
_entity.type
_entity.pdbx_description
1 polymer ?
#
loop_
_entity_poly.entity_id
_entity_poly.type
_entity_poly.pdbx_seq_one_letter_code
_entity_poly.pdbx_strand_id
1 'polypeptide(L)'
;EEIKLNNSDLIITVTDNDQINTILSIIAKKRGSKSVISVINNESYSSFASDLGIDVIINPRELTTSRIIEKISKGSLLSYHSILKDEYIIYEIKYKNEMYENIKKSKLINHVCTLTNDTLELKNDDHIPLNNDILILSVSQKDSHVLEKIINDY
;
A
#
# COMPACT_ATOMS: atom_id res chain seq x y z
N GLU A 1 25.24 -13.59 -25.48
CA GLU A 1 25.59 -14.15 -24.16
C GLU A 1 24.30 -14.40 -23.40
N GLU A 2 23.92 -15.67 -23.19
CA GLU A 2 22.69 -15.96 -22.42
C GLU A 2 22.92 -15.63 -20.96
N ILE A 3 22.05 -14.79 -20.41
CA ILE A 3 22.04 -14.47 -18.98
C ILE A 3 21.71 -15.76 -18.21
N LYS A 4 22.65 -16.25 -17.40
CA LYS A 4 22.40 -17.37 -16.50
C LYS A 4 21.52 -16.90 -15.34
N LEU A 5 20.22 -17.12 -15.46
CA LEU A 5 19.23 -16.78 -14.41
C LEU A 5 19.36 -17.67 -13.16
N ASN A 6 20.17 -18.71 -13.21
CA ASN A 6 20.32 -19.63 -12.09
C ASN A 6 21.02 -18.95 -10.92
N ASN A 7 20.34 -18.89 -9.79
CA ASN A 7 20.78 -18.27 -8.54
C ASN A 7 20.93 -16.73 -8.59
N SER A 8 20.22 -16.04 -9.47
CA SER A 8 20.15 -14.58 -9.42
C SER A 8 19.51 -14.13 -8.11
N ASP A 9 20.08 -13.13 -7.46
CA ASP A 9 19.57 -12.63 -6.19
C ASP A 9 18.24 -11.90 -6.39
N LEU A 10 18.15 -11.07 -7.44
CA LEU A 10 16.97 -10.28 -7.77
C LEU A 10 16.77 -10.21 -9.29
N ILE A 11 15.57 -10.43 -9.74
CA ILE A 11 15.12 -10.18 -11.13
C ILE A 11 14.00 -9.13 -11.12
N ILE A 12 14.10 -8.16 -12.01
CA ILE A 12 13.08 -7.13 -12.19
C ILE A 12 12.60 -7.17 -13.64
N THR A 13 11.28 -7.34 -13.83
CA THR A 13 10.66 -7.35 -15.17
C THR A 13 9.86 -6.07 -15.36
N VAL A 14 10.27 -5.22 -16.31
CA VAL A 14 9.78 -3.85 -16.49
C VAL A 14 9.53 -3.51 -17.96
N THR A 15 9.06 -4.45 -18.73
CA THR A 15 8.63 -4.16 -20.12
C THR A 15 7.27 -3.46 -20.13
N ASP A 16 6.83 -3.00 -21.27
CA ASP A 16 5.52 -2.41 -21.50
C ASP A 16 4.37 -3.44 -21.63
N ASN A 17 4.70 -4.74 -21.50
CA ASN A 17 3.75 -5.83 -21.65
C ASN A 17 3.62 -6.66 -20.38
N ASP A 18 2.46 -6.59 -19.72
CA ASP A 18 2.16 -7.29 -18.46
C ASP A 18 2.28 -8.82 -18.59
N GLN A 19 1.90 -9.38 -19.75
CA GLN A 19 1.97 -10.82 -19.99
C GLN A 19 3.43 -11.28 -20.07
N ILE A 20 4.27 -10.53 -20.77
CA ILE A 20 5.71 -10.80 -20.86
C ILE A 20 6.34 -10.67 -19.49
N ASN A 21 6.03 -9.60 -18.75
CA ASN A 21 6.55 -9.41 -17.40
C ASN A 21 6.18 -10.58 -16.49
N THR A 22 4.92 -11.01 -16.52
CA THR A 22 4.45 -12.16 -15.73
C THR A 22 5.17 -13.45 -16.10
N ILE A 23 5.26 -13.77 -17.40
CA ILE A 23 5.91 -15.01 -17.87
C ILE A 23 7.39 -15.03 -17.50
N LEU A 24 8.12 -13.94 -17.74
CA LEU A 24 9.54 -13.85 -17.40
C LEU A 24 9.77 -13.98 -15.90
N SER A 25 8.90 -13.40 -15.09
CA SER A 25 8.95 -13.50 -13.63
C SER A 25 8.77 -14.95 -13.15
N ILE A 26 7.80 -15.67 -13.70
CA ILE A 26 7.57 -17.08 -13.40
C ILE A 26 8.77 -17.94 -13.81
N ILE A 27 9.34 -17.67 -15.00
CA ILE A 27 10.54 -18.40 -15.46
C ILE A 27 11.71 -18.12 -14.51
N ALA A 28 11.91 -16.87 -14.08
CA ALA A 28 12.95 -16.49 -13.15
C ALA A 28 12.82 -17.24 -11.81
N LYS A 29 11.61 -17.28 -11.22
CA LYS A 29 11.34 -18.06 -9.99
C LYS A 29 11.62 -19.55 -10.18
N LYS A 30 11.14 -20.15 -11.26
CA LYS A 30 11.39 -21.56 -11.55
C LYS A 30 12.87 -21.89 -11.77
N ARG A 31 13.68 -20.90 -12.16
CA ARG A 31 15.13 -21.04 -12.32
C ARG A 31 15.93 -20.71 -11.06
N GLY A 32 15.25 -20.47 -9.93
CA GLY A 32 15.88 -20.33 -8.62
C GLY A 32 16.28 -18.89 -8.26
N SER A 33 15.70 -17.86 -8.89
CA SER A 33 15.89 -16.49 -8.44
C SER A 33 15.32 -16.31 -7.03
N LYS A 34 16.06 -15.67 -6.14
CA LYS A 34 15.65 -15.48 -4.74
C LYS A 34 14.46 -14.54 -4.63
N SER A 35 14.49 -13.45 -5.39
CA SER A 35 13.41 -12.46 -5.40
C SER A 35 13.09 -12.02 -6.82
N VAL A 36 11.80 -11.81 -7.10
CA VAL A 36 11.33 -11.34 -8.40
C VAL A 36 10.34 -10.19 -8.18
N ILE A 37 10.63 -9.07 -8.84
CA ILE A 37 9.77 -7.90 -8.90
C ILE A 37 9.22 -7.77 -10.31
N SER A 38 7.91 -7.57 -10.45
CA SER A 38 7.24 -7.42 -11.74
C SER A 38 6.42 -6.14 -11.81
N VAL A 39 6.55 -5.40 -12.90
CA VAL A 39 5.63 -4.27 -13.19
C VAL A 39 4.44 -4.82 -13.93
N ILE A 40 3.24 -4.66 -13.36
CA ILE A 40 1.97 -5.12 -13.92
C ILE A 40 0.93 -4.01 -13.75
N ASN A 41 0.37 -3.54 -14.87
CA ASN A 41 -0.59 -2.44 -14.87
C ASN A 41 -2.04 -2.91 -14.72
N ASN A 42 -2.33 -4.15 -15.09
CA ASN A 42 -3.68 -4.70 -15.07
C ASN A 42 -3.91 -5.52 -13.80
N GLU A 43 -4.91 -5.13 -13.00
CA GLU A 43 -5.25 -5.76 -11.71
C GLU A 43 -5.58 -7.26 -11.85
N SER A 44 -6.25 -7.66 -12.94
CA SER A 44 -6.55 -9.07 -13.17
C SER A 44 -5.29 -9.93 -13.33
N TYR A 45 -4.22 -9.37 -13.90
CA TYR A 45 -2.93 -10.02 -13.95
C TYR A 45 -2.17 -9.97 -12.63
N SER A 46 -2.35 -8.90 -11.84
CA SER A 46 -1.69 -8.76 -10.54
C SER A 46 -2.09 -9.87 -9.56
N SER A 47 -3.37 -10.13 -9.40
CA SER A 47 -3.86 -11.20 -8.53
C SER A 47 -3.35 -12.58 -8.97
N PHE A 48 -3.42 -12.86 -10.27
CA PHE A 48 -2.92 -14.10 -10.84
C PHE A 48 -1.40 -14.27 -10.69
N ALA A 49 -0.64 -13.20 -10.88
CA ALA A 49 0.81 -13.20 -10.75
C ALA A 49 1.26 -13.45 -9.30
N SER A 50 0.54 -12.92 -8.32
CA SER A 50 0.76 -13.21 -6.90
C SER A 50 0.58 -14.70 -6.58
N ASP A 51 -0.49 -15.32 -7.08
CA ASP A 51 -0.75 -16.75 -6.90
C ASP A 51 0.34 -17.63 -7.53
N LEU A 52 1.03 -17.15 -8.55
CA LEU A 52 2.14 -17.83 -9.22
C LEU A 52 3.49 -17.64 -8.55
N GLY A 53 3.54 -16.99 -7.39
CA GLY A 53 4.73 -16.86 -6.56
C GLY A 53 5.68 -15.73 -6.97
N ILE A 54 5.19 -14.68 -7.63
CA ILE A 54 5.94 -13.45 -7.83
C ILE A 54 5.97 -12.70 -6.50
N ASP A 55 7.17 -12.33 -6.03
CA ASP A 55 7.33 -11.80 -4.66
C ASP A 55 6.80 -10.37 -4.50
N VAL A 56 7.00 -9.53 -5.52
CA VAL A 56 6.55 -8.13 -5.49
C VAL A 56 5.96 -7.75 -6.84
N ILE A 57 4.77 -7.20 -6.82
CA ILE A 57 4.10 -6.64 -7.99
C ILE A 57 4.00 -5.13 -7.81
N ILE A 58 4.41 -4.40 -8.81
CA ILE A 58 4.34 -2.93 -8.84
C ILE A 58 3.32 -2.51 -9.90
N ASN A 59 2.30 -1.78 -9.47
CA ASN A 59 1.36 -1.11 -10.38
C ASN A 59 1.73 0.40 -10.42
N PRO A 60 2.28 0.91 -11.52
CA PRO A 60 2.68 2.31 -11.63
C PRO A 60 1.51 3.29 -11.51
N ARG A 61 0.30 2.88 -11.92
CA ARG A 61 -0.89 3.74 -11.82
C ARG A 61 -1.27 3.97 -10.37
N GLU A 62 -1.32 2.92 -9.56
CA GLU A 62 -1.61 3.02 -8.13
C GLU A 62 -0.57 3.88 -7.41
N LEU A 63 0.72 3.66 -7.68
CA LEU A 63 1.80 4.47 -7.12
C LEU A 63 1.67 5.95 -7.50
N THR A 64 1.33 6.24 -8.76
CA THR A 64 1.17 7.62 -9.23
C THR A 64 -0.02 8.28 -8.56
N THR A 65 -1.15 7.58 -8.48
CA THR A 65 -2.37 8.08 -7.83
C THR A 65 -2.13 8.36 -6.35
N SER A 66 -1.50 7.43 -5.64
CA SER A 66 -1.14 7.61 -4.22
C SER A 66 -0.27 8.84 -4.01
N ARG A 67 0.76 9.06 -4.86
CA ARG A 67 1.62 10.25 -4.78
C ARG A 67 0.91 11.56 -5.10
N ILE A 68 -0.05 11.55 -6.02
CA ILE A 68 -0.86 12.75 -6.32
C ILE A 68 -1.71 13.09 -5.12
N ILE A 69 -2.39 12.12 -4.52
CA ILE A 69 -3.24 12.32 -3.34
C ILE A 69 -2.40 12.80 -2.15
N GLU A 70 -1.24 12.20 -1.90
CA GLU A 70 -0.30 12.66 -0.87
C GLU A 70 0.03 14.15 -1.00
N LYS A 71 0.29 14.62 -2.23
CA LYS A 71 0.61 16.04 -2.49
C LYS A 71 -0.59 16.98 -2.33
N ILE A 72 -1.79 16.51 -2.64
CA ILE A 72 -3.02 17.31 -2.53
C ILE A 72 -3.48 17.41 -1.07
N SER A 73 -3.28 16.38 -0.26
CA SER A 73 -3.78 16.25 1.12
C SER A 73 -2.96 17.03 2.15
N LYS A 74 -2.39 18.18 1.80
CA LYS A 74 -1.65 19.09 2.71
C LYS A 74 -0.61 18.41 3.61
N GLY A 75 -0.07 17.26 3.20
CA GLY A 75 0.99 16.55 3.90
C GLY A 75 0.55 15.77 5.16
N SER A 76 -0.74 15.64 5.41
CA SER A 76 -1.25 14.78 6.50
C SER A 76 -1.37 13.32 6.06
N LEU A 77 -1.76 13.07 4.81
CA LEU A 77 -1.81 11.73 4.21
C LEU A 77 -0.43 11.33 3.72
N LEU A 78 0.08 10.19 4.16
CA LEU A 78 1.36 9.60 3.73
C LEU A 78 1.17 8.57 2.64
N SER A 79 0.23 7.66 2.82
CA SER A 79 -0.12 6.66 1.82
C SER A 79 -1.56 6.17 1.99
N TYR A 80 -2.07 5.51 0.96
CA TYR A 80 -3.30 4.73 1.07
C TYR A 80 -3.20 3.48 0.19
N HIS A 81 -3.82 2.40 0.64
CA HIS A 81 -3.83 1.12 -0.06
C HIS A 81 -5.22 0.52 -0.03
N SER A 82 -5.72 0.13 -1.20
CA SER A 82 -6.94 -0.66 -1.29
C SER A 82 -6.66 -2.11 -0.95
N ILE A 83 -7.54 -2.73 -0.20
CA ILE A 83 -7.46 -4.14 0.21
C ILE A 83 -8.81 -4.83 0.01
N LEU A 84 -8.80 -6.17 0.00
CA LEU A 84 -10.00 -7.01 -0.11
C LEU A 84 -10.86 -6.66 -1.35
N LYS A 85 -10.21 -6.57 -2.53
CA LYS A 85 -10.87 -6.24 -3.81
C LYS A 85 -11.63 -4.90 -3.75
N ASP A 86 -10.95 -3.88 -3.24
CA ASP A 86 -11.47 -2.53 -3.07
C ASP A 86 -12.65 -2.38 -2.10
N GLU A 87 -12.91 -3.36 -1.25
CA GLU A 87 -13.94 -3.20 -0.21
C GLU A 87 -13.50 -2.24 0.91
N TYR A 88 -12.20 -2.23 1.22
CA TYR A 88 -11.61 -1.39 2.26
C TYR A 88 -10.37 -0.67 1.78
N ILE A 89 -10.13 0.51 2.35
CA ILE A 89 -8.93 1.29 2.14
C ILE A 89 -8.19 1.42 3.47
N ILE A 90 -6.89 1.19 3.45
CA ILE A 90 -5.97 1.50 4.53
C ILE A 90 -5.32 2.85 4.25
N TYR A 91 -5.38 3.75 5.20
CA TYR A 91 -4.75 5.06 5.16
C TYR A 91 -3.63 5.15 6.19
N GLU A 92 -2.49 5.67 5.78
CA GLU A 92 -1.40 6.07 6.66
C GLU A 92 -1.39 7.59 6.75
N ILE A 93 -1.65 8.12 7.93
CA ILE A 93 -1.72 9.56 8.15
C ILE A 93 -0.84 10.00 9.31
N LYS A 94 -0.24 11.20 9.20
CA LYS A 94 0.46 11.82 10.32
C LYS A 94 -0.53 12.22 11.39
N TYR A 95 -0.21 11.87 12.64
CA TYR A 95 -1.01 12.25 13.78
C TYR A 95 -1.08 13.78 13.91
N LYS A 96 -2.30 14.28 14.10
CA LYS A 96 -2.62 15.64 14.53
C LYS A 96 -3.78 15.55 15.53
N ASN A 97 -3.63 16.18 16.67
CA ASN A 97 -4.58 16.03 17.79
C ASN A 97 -6.03 16.36 17.39
N GLU A 98 -6.24 17.50 16.76
CA GLU A 98 -7.59 17.95 16.36
C GLU A 98 -8.23 17.02 15.32
N MET A 99 -7.45 16.54 14.36
CA MET A 99 -7.88 15.57 13.36
C MET A 99 -8.23 14.24 14.01
N TYR A 100 -7.41 13.77 14.96
CA TYR A 100 -7.62 12.49 15.65
C TYR A 100 -8.90 12.48 16.48
N GLU A 101 -9.22 13.59 17.14
CA GLU A 101 -10.48 13.72 17.88
C GLU A 101 -11.72 13.61 16.96
N ASN A 102 -11.62 14.07 15.72
CA ASN A 102 -12.69 13.89 14.73
C ASN A 102 -12.77 12.47 14.20
N ILE A 103 -11.63 11.82 14.01
CA ILE A 103 -11.54 10.39 13.62
C ILE A 103 -12.20 9.52 14.70
N LYS A 104 -11.89 9.74 15.98
CA LYS A 104 -12.47 9.00 17.12
C LYS A 104 -13.99 9.10 17.21
N LYS A 105 -14.56 10.25 16.84
CA LYS A 105 -16.02 10.46 16.83
C LYS A 105 -16.71 9.70 15.71
N SER A 106 -16.00 9.35 14.65
CA SER A 106 -16.57 8.61 13.52
C SER A 106 -16.58 7.11 13.79
N LYS A 107 -17.77 6.51 13.71
CA LYS A 107 -17.92 5.05 13.78
C LYS A 107 -17.56 4.32 12.48
N LEU A 108 -17.28 5.07 11.41
CA LEU A 108 -17.00 4.56 10.07
C LEU A 108 -15.50 4.35 9.85
N ILE A 109 -14.67 4.94 10.70
CA ILE A 109 -13.21 4.91 10.60
C ILE A 109 -12.66 4.05 11.73
N ASN A 110 -11.94 3.00 11.38
CA ASN A 110 -11.29 2.14 12.37
C ASN A 110 -9.82 2.53 12.50
N HIS A 111 -9.39 2.91 13.67
CA HIS A 111 -7.97 3.01 14.00
C HIS A 111 -7.45 1.61 14.26
N VAL A 112 -6.55 1.13 13.40
CA VAL A 112 -6.01 -0.24 13.45
C VAL A 112 -4.79 -0.30 14.36
N CYS A 113 -3.80 0.55 14.08
CA CYS A 113 -2.57 0.63 14.85
C CYS A 113 -1.90 2.00 14.67
N THR A 114 -0.91 2.26 15.53
CA THR A 114 -0.05 3.44 15.47
C THR A 114 1.39 3.00 15.22
N LEU A 115 2.10 3.69 14.36
CA LEU A 115 3.54 3.51 14.17
C LEU A 115 4.27 4.62 14.91
N THR A 116 4.98 4.24 15.97
CA THR A 116 5.77 5.13 16.83
C THR A 116 7.23 4.69 16.75
N ASN A 117 8.14 5.54 16.26
CA ASN A 117 9.57 5.24 16.14
C ASN A 117 9.86 3.86 15.50
N ASP A 118 9.23 3.56 14.35
CA ASP A 118 9.33 2.29 13.63
C ASP A 118 8.78 1.05 14.37
N THR A 119 8.07 1.27 15.48
CA THR A 119 7.38 0.21 16.22
C THR A 119 5.88 0.29 16.01
N LEU A 120 5.28 -0.83 15.59
CA LEU A 120 3.83 -0.94 15.43
C LEU A 120 3.18 -1.27 16.78
N GLU A 121 2.26 -0.41 17.20
CA GLU A 121 1.43 -0.61 18.37
C GLU A 121 -0.02 -0.75 17.95
N LEU A 122 -0.62 -1.91 18.26
CA LEU A 122 -2.05 -2.11 18.01
C LEU A 122 -2.85 -1.09 18.83
N LYS A 123 -3.98 -0.65 18.27
CA LYS A 123 -4.88 0.26 18.98
C LYS A 123 -5.19 -0.29 20.36
N ASN A 124 -4.86 0.50 21.38
CA ASN A 124 -5.26 0.32 22.76
C ASN A 124 -5.98 1.60 23.20
N ASP A 125 -7.09 1.47 23.92
CA ASP A 125 -7.88 2.63 24.36
C ASP A 125 -7.10 3.54 25.33
N ASP A 126 -6.05 3.03 25.97
CA ASP A 126 -5.16 3.76 26.87
C ASP A 126 -3.99 4.46 26.13
N HIS A 127 -3.73 4.14 24.86
CA HIS A 127 -2.65 4.74 24.10
C HIS A 127 -3.12 6.01 23.39
N ILE A 128 -2.48 7.13 23.74
CA ILE A 128 -2.68 8.42 23.06
C ILE A 128 -1.51 8.63 22.12
N PRO A 129 -1.75 8.67 20.79
CA PRO A 129 -0.68 8.95 19.84
C PRO A 129 0.00 10.29 20.09
N LEU A 130 1.28 10.38 19.79
CA LEU A 130 2.09 11.58 19.96
C LEU A 130 2.36 12.28 18.63
N ASN A 131 2.81 13.52 18.68
CA ASN A 131 3.25 14.24 17.48
C ASN A 131 4.38 13.45 16.78
N ASN A 132 4.28 13.29 15.48
CA ASN A 132 5.09 12.48 14.57
C ASN A 132 4.73 10.99 14.48
N ASP A 133 3.81 10.50 15.27
CA ASP A 133 3.27 9.16 15.06
C ASP A 133 2.50 9.09 13.74
N ILE A 134 2.46 7.88 13.17
CA ILE A 134 1.67 7.58 11.98
C ILE A 134 0.49 6.71 12.41
N LEU A 135 -0.70 7.18 12.10
CA LEU A 135 -1.92 6.41 12.31
C LEU A 135 -2.20 5.55 11.09
N ILE A 136 -2.48 4.28 11.33
CA ILE A 136 -2.96 3.35 10.32
C ILE A 136 -4.45 3.14 10.55
N LEU A 137 -5.23 3.63 9.61
CA LEU A 137 -6.68 3.65 9.67
C LEU A 137 -7.26 2.77 8.57
N SER A 138 -8.37 2.09 8.87
CA SER A 138 -9.14 1.40 7.85
C SER A 138 -10.55 1.99 7.74
N VAL A 139 -11.02 2.07 6.50
CA VAL A 139 -12.34 2.62 6.16
C VAL A 139 -12.92 1.81 5.01
N SER A 140 -14.24 1.63 4.96
CA SER A 140 -14.86 1.02 3.79
C SER A 140 -14.73 1.96 2.57
N GLN A 141 -14.62 1.40 1.37
CA GLN A 141 -14.56 2.19 0.13
C GLN A 141 -15.73 3.18 0.01
N LYS A 142 -16.92 2.78 0.47
CA LYS A 142 -18.13 3.61 0.41
C LYS A 142 -18.04 4.85 1.30
N ASP A 143 -17.33 4.73 2.41
CA ASP A 143 -17.23 5.76 3.46
C ASP A 143 -15.89 6.52 3.41
N SER A 144 -15.03 6.24 2.43
CA SER A 144 -13.69 6.87 2.28
C SER A 144 -13.76 8.40 2.28
N HIS A 145 -14.81 8.95 1.66
CA HIS A 145 -15.04 10.38 1.58
C HIS A 145 -15.14 11.08 2.97
N VAL A 146 -15.54 10.33 4.02
CA VAL A 146 -15.63 10.88 5.38
C VAL A 146 -14.24 11.15 5.93
N LEU A 147 -13.32 10.19 5.77
CA LEU A 147 -11.93 10.36 6.22
C LEU A 147 -11.19 11.39 5.36
N GLU A 148 -11.37 11.35 4.04
CA GLU A 148 -10.76 12.32 3.12
C GLU A 148 -11.17 13.76 3.45
N LYS A 149 -12.43 13.99 3.80
CA LYS A 149 -12.89 15.29 4.27
C LYS A 149 -12.16 15.72 5.54
N ILE A 150 -12.06 14.84 6.53
CA ILE A 150 -11.34 15.13 7.78
C ILE A 150 -9.87 15.46 7.47
N ILE A 151 -9.19 14.69 6.62
CA ILE A 151 -7.79 14.93 6.26
C ILE A 151 -7.60 16.29 5.57
N ASN A 152 -8.53 16.68 4.70
CA ASN A 152 -8.44 17.94 3.95
C ASN A 152 -8.76 19.19 4.79
N ASP A 153 -9.48 19.05 5.89
CA ASP A 153 -9.80 20.14 6.81
C ASP A 153 -8.58 20.56 7.66
N TYR A 154 -7.52 19.69 7.74
CA TYR A 154 -6.30 19.88 8.55
C TYR A 154 -5.00 19.81 7.74
#